data_1cf60a5004caf96c8562b0a7b870c5f0
#
_entry.id   1cf60a5004caf96c8562b0a7b870c5f0
#
_cell.length_a   1.000
_cell.length_b   1.000
_cell.length_c   1.000
_cell.angle_alpha   90.00
_cell.angle_beta   90.00
_cell.angle_gamma   90.00
#
_symmetry.space_group_name_H-M   'P 1'
#
loop_
_entity.id
_entity.type
_entity.pdbx_description
1 polymer ?
#
loop_
_entity_poly.entity_id
_entity_poly.type
_entity_poly.pdbx_seq_one_letter_code
_entity_poly.pdbx_strand_id
1 'polypeptide(L)'
;MEKVIEISGKETKFKASATTTIRYRKMFGHDLIQDLNKIRVAKDQTMTADVLEIFANFAYVMAKQADESIPDDVWEWLDSYEVFPYETVYPQIMDLWAKSLGTTVEIKKA
;
A
#
# COMPACT_ATOMS: atom_id res chain seq x y z
N MET A 1 -9.56 0.45 -9.23
CA MET A 1 -8.45 -0.08 -10.04
C MET A 1 -7.81 -1.23 -9.30
N GLU A 2 -7.40 -2.23 -10.02
CA GLU A 2 -6.82 -3.43 -9.43
C GLU A 2 -5.54 -3.80 -10.11
N LYS A 3 -4.69 -4.50 -9.39
CA LYS A 3 -3.43 -4.99 -9.91
C LYS A 3 -3.06 -6.25 -9.15
N VAL A 4 -2.51 -7.22 -9.87
CA VAL A 4 -1.99 -8.44 -9.25
C VAL A 4 -0.48 -8.33 -9.20
N ILE A 5 0.07 -8.57 -8.02
CA ILE A 5 1.52 -8.54 -7.81
C ILE A 5 1.91 -9.88 -7.22
N GLU A 6 2.93 -10.50 -7.81
CA GLU A 6 3.43 -11.75 -7.27
C GLU A 6 4.38 -11.45 -6.13
N ILE A 7 4.08 -12.00 -4.95
CA ILE A 7 4.89 -11.79 -3.76
C ILE A 7 5.26 -13.15 -3.22
N SER A 8 6.54 -13.46 -3.28
CA SER A 8 7.07 -14.73 -2.74
C SER A 8 6.34 -15.93 -3.34
N GLY A 9 6.06 -15.87 -4.64
CA GLY A 9 5.40 -16.96 -5.33
C GLY A 9 3.89 -16.98 -5.23
N LYS A 10 3.30 -16.03 -4.51
CA LYS A 10 1.85 -15.95 -4.36
C LYS A 10 1.33 -14.73 -5.11
N GLU A 11 0.32 -14.94 -5.93
CA GLU A 11 -0.32 -13.83 -6.60
C GLU A 11 -1.25 -13.13 -5.64
N THR A 12 -1.00 -11.86 -5.40
CA THR A 12 -1.79 -11.06 -4.47
C THR A 12 -2.46 -9.94 -5.24
N LYS A 13 -3.78 -9.83 -5.08
CA LYS A 13 -4.54 -8.78 -5.74
C LYS A 13 -4.62 -7.56 -4.82
N PHE A 14 -4.41 -6.40 -5.40
CA PHE A 14 -4.54 -5.13 -4.69
C PHE A 14 -5.57 -4.29 -5.40
N LYS A 15 -6.35 -3.55 -4.63
CA LYS A 15 -7.35 -2.65 -5.18
C LYS A 15 -7.22 -1.28 -4.55
N ALA A 16 -7.26 -0.25 -5.38
CA ALA A 16 -7.23 1.13 -4.92
C ALA A 16 -8.42 1.87 -5.50
N SER A 17 -9.00 2.76 -4.70
CA SER A 17 -10.14 3.55 -5.10
C SER A 17 -10.17 4.82 -4.25
N ALA A 18 -11.20 5.64 -4.47
CA ALA A 18 -11.34 6.86 -3.69
C ALA A 18 -11.49 6.59 -2.20
N THR A 19 -11.92 5.39 -1.82
CA THR A 19 -12.11 5.08 -0.41
C THR A 19 -10.87 4.53 0.27
N THR A 20 -9.78 4.31 -0.45
CA THR A 20 -8.59 3.70 0.15
C THR A 20 -8.06 4.52 1.33
N THR A 21 -7.99 5.85 1.20
CA THR A 21 -7.51 6.69 2.28
C THR A 21 -8.44 6.62 3.49
N ILE A 22 -9.73 6.55 3.24
CA ILE A 22 -10.71 6.49 4.32
C ILE A 22 -10.61 5.15 5.04
N ARG A 23 -10.43 4.07 4.28
CA ARG A 23 -10.26 2.75 4.86
C ARG A 23 -9.00 2.68 5.72
N TYR A 24 -7.92 3.29 5.24
CA TYR A 24 -6.67 3.33 6.00
C TYR A 24 -6.89 4.03 7.33
N ARG A 25 -7.56 5.16 7.30
CA ARG A 25 -7.81 5.92 8.51
C ARG A 25 -8.67 5.15 9.51
N LYS A 26 -9.69 4.47 9.00
CA LYS A 26 -10.56 3.70 9.87
C LYS A 26 -9.86 2.50 10.48
N MET A 27 -8.98 1.87 9.71
CA MET A 27 -8.28 0.69 10.20
C MET A 27 -7.18 1.04 11.19
N PHE A 28 -6.42 2.10 10.93
CA PHE A 28 -5.20 2.37 11.68
C PHE A 28 -5.22 3.67 12.45
N GLY A 29 -6.24 4.50 12.28
CA GLY A 29 -6.32 5.75 13.00
C GLY A 29 -5.34 6.81 12.55
N HIS A 30 -4.73 6.63 11.37
CA HIS A 30 -3.74 7.55 10.83
C HIS A 30 -4.18 8.09 9.50
N ASP A 31 -3.63 9.24 9.14
CA ASP A 31 -3.88 9.86 7.84
C ASP A 31 -2.87 9.28 6.85
N LEU A 32 -3.36 8.60 5.83
CA LEU A 32 -2.49 7.97 4.84
C LEU A 32 -1.57 8.97 4.16
N ILE A 33 -2.10 10.15 3.81
CA ILE A 33 -1.30 11.15 3.11
C ILE A 33 -0.11 11.57 3.97
N GLN A 34 -0.34 11.80 5.25
CA GLN A 34 0.74 12.18 6.15
C GLN A 34 1.74 11.06 6.33
N ASP A 35 1.25 9.84 6.44
CA ASP A 35 2.14 8.70 6.60
C ASP A 35 3.00 8.49 5.35
N LEU A 36 2.41 8.63 4.16
CA LEU A 36 3.19 8.50 2.93
C LEU A 36 4.23 9.60 2.82
N ASN A 37 3.92 10.78 3.33
CA ASN A 37 4.90 11.86 3.33
C ASN A 37 6.11 11.52 4.17
N LYS A 38 5.92 10.79 5.27
CA LYS A 38 7.04 10.35 6.08
C LYS A 38 7.97 9.44 5.28
N ILE A 39 7.40 8.57 4.47
CA ILE A 39 8.21 7.68 3.64
C ILE A 39 8.99 8.51 2.62
N ARG A 40 8.33 9.49 2.01
CA ARG A 40 8.98 10.30 0.99
C ARG A 40 10.15 11.09 1.57
N VAL A 41 9.98 11.61 2.76
CA VAL A 41 11.03 12.38 3.41
C VAL A 41 12.20 11.49 3.79
N ALA A 42 11.93 10.24 4.14
CA ALA A 42 12.97 9.32 4.59
C ALA A 42 13.60 8.52 3.46
N LYS A 43 13.24 8.79 2.23
CA LYS A 43 13.59 7.88 1.13
C LYS A 43 15.09 7.72 0.93
N ASP A 44 15.88 8.71 1.30
CA ASP A 44 17.32 8.64 1.12
C ASP A 44 18.03 8.08 2.33
N GLN A 45 17.28 7.58 3.29
CA GLN A 45 17.82 7.06 4.52
C GLN A 45 17.56 5.58 4.61
N THR A 46 18.17 4.95 5.59
CA THR A 46 17.91 3.55 5.85
C THR A 46 16.44 3.35 6.22
N MET A 47 15.85 2.30 5.69
CA MET A 47 14.49 1.95 6.05
C MET A 47 14.38 1.72 7.55
N THR A 48 13.44 2.39 8.18
CA THR A 48 13.20 2.22 9.61
C THR A 48 11.96 1.38 9.82
N ALA A 49 11.79 0.92 11.06
CA ALA A 49 10.59 0.15 11.39
C ALA A 49 9.33 0.97 11.15
N ASP A 50 9.38 2.27 11.41
CA ASP A 50 8.22 3.12 11.17
C ASP A 50 7.84 3.14 9.69
N VAL A 51 8.82 3.28 8.82
CA VAL A 51 8.57 3.33 7.38
C VAL A 51 8.03 1.99 6.91
N LEU A 52 8.61 0.90 7.39
CA LEU A 52 8.14 -0.43 6.99
C LEU A 52 6.72 -0.68 7.47
N GLU A 53 6.40 -0.21 8.66
CA GLU A 53 5.04 -0.39 9.18
C GLU A 53 4.03 0.39 8.36
N ILE A 54 4.36 1.63 8.01
CA ILE A 54 3.46 2.44 7.19
C ILE A 54 3.22 1.74 5.85
N PHE A 55 4.28 1.27 5.23
CA PHE A 55 4.14 0.61 3.95
C PHE A 55 3.31 -0.66 4.07
N ALA A 56 3.55 -1.45 5.11
CA ALA A 56 2.80 -2.68 5.31
C ALA A 56 1.31 -2.40 5.50
N ASN A 57 0.99 -1.38 6.27
CA ASN A 57 -0.41 -1.02 6.49
C ASN A 57 -1.06 -0.54 5.20
N PHE A 58 -0.33 0.23 4.42
CA PHE A 58 -0.82 0.73 3.14
C PHE A 58 -1.11 -0.42 2.18
N ALA A 59 -0.17 -1.34 2.06
CA ALA A 59 -0.36 -2.50 1.20
C ALA A 59 -1.53 -3.36 1.69
N TYR A 60 -1.62 -3.53 3.01
CA TYR A 60 -2.67 -4.35 3.58
C TYR A 60 -4.06 -3.81 3.28
N VAL A 61 -4.25 -2.50 3.40
CA VAL A 61 -5.55 -1.90 3.12
C VAL A 61 -5.99 -2.23 1.71
N MET A 62 -5.08 -2.11 0.76
CA MET A 62 -5.43 -2.39 -0.63
C MET A 62 -5.64 -3.87 -0.90
N ALA A 63 -4.87 -4.72 -0.23
CA ALA A 63 -5.07 -6.17 -0.37
C ALA A 63 -6.40 -6.59 0.23
N LYS A 64 -6.73 -6.07 1.41
CA LYS A 64 -7.99 -6.39 2.07
C LYS A 64 -9.17 -5.86 1.26
N GLN A 65 -9.00 -4.71 0.64
CA GLN A 65 -10.04 -4.14 -0.20
C GLN A 65 -10.32 -5.02 -1.41
N ALA A 66 -9.29 -5.68 -1.93
CA ALA A 66 -9.45 -6.55 -3.09
C ALA A 66 -9.97 -7.93 -2.71
N ASP A 67 -9.69 -8.40 -1.50
CA ASP A 67 -9.99 -9.76 -1.12
C ASP A 67 -10.28 -9.81 0.39
N GLU A 68 -11.55 -9.89 0.74
CA GLU A 68 -11.96 -9.86 2.13
C GLU A 68 -11.57 -11.12 2.90
N SER A 69 -11.17 -12.17 2.21
CA SER A 69 -10.74 -13.39 2.89
C SER A 69 -9.34 -13.28 3.48
N ILE A 70 -8.63 -12.21 3.17
CA ILE A 70 -7.33 -11.95 3.77
C ILE A 70 -7.49 -11.80 5.29
N PRO A 71 -6.52 -12.26 6.08
CA PRO A 71 -6.65 -12.17 7.53
C PRO A 71 -6.96 -10.77 8.03
N ASP A 72 -7.62 -10.68 9.16
CA ASP A 72 -8.00 -9.38 9.73
C ASP A 72 -6.85 -8.69 10.45
N ASP A 73 -5.68 -9.32 10.48
CA ASP A 73 -4.51 -8.79 11.16
C ASP A 73 -3.37 -8.62 10.17
N VAL A 74 -2.79 -7.42 10.14
CA VAL A 74 -1.69 -7.12 9.21
C VAL A 74 -0.51 -8.05 9.42
N TRP A 75 -0.17 -8.32 10.68
CA TRP A 75 0.97 -9.17 10.98
C TRP A 75 0.74 -10.58 10.45
N GLU A 76 -0.45 -11.10 10.67
CA GLU A 76 -0.76 -12.43 10.19
C GLU A 76 -0.68 -12.49 8.66
N TRP A 77 -1.15 -11.43 8.01
CA TRP A 77 -1.08 -11.36 6.56
C TRP A 77 0.37 -11.33 6.07
N LEU A 78 1.18 -10.48 6.68
CA LEU A 78 2.59 -10.38 6.27
C LEU A 78 3.32 -11.69 6.49
N ASP A 79 3.05 -12.35 7.60
CA ASP A 79 3.73 -13.60 7.92
C ASP A 79 3.29 -14.74 7.02
N SER A 80 2.22 -14.56 6.25
CA SER A 80 1.79 -15.57 5.31
C SER A 80 2.71 -15.65 4.09
N TYR A 81 3.59 -14.65 3.91
CA TYR A 81 4.57 -14.65 2.84
C TYR A 81 5.92 -15.05 3.41
N GLU A 82 6.65 -15.86 2.67
CA GLU A 82 7.99 -16.21 3.10
C GLU A 82 8.90 -15.01 3.10
N VAL A 83 8.77 -14.17 2.08
CA VAL A 83 9.53 -12.94 1.94
C VAL A 83 8.59 -11.86 1.45
N PHE A 84 8.67 -10.68 2.04
CA PHE A 84 7.86 -9.56 1.56
C PHE A 84 8.82 -8.48 1.05
N PRO A 85 9.06 -8.44 -0.27
CA PRO A 85 10.08 -7.54 -0.83
C PRO A 85 9.55 -6.11 -0.97
N TYR A 86 9.72 -5.33 0.09
CA TYR A 86 9.21 -3.97 0.14
C TYR A 86 9.65 -3.14 -1.07
N GLU A 87 10.91 -3.26 -1.46
CA GLU A 87 11.46 -2.43 -2.53
C GLU A 87 10.81 -2.71 -3.87
N THR A 88 10.36 -3.93 -4.07
CA THR A 88 9.72 -4.31 -5.32
C THR A 88 8.24 -3.99 -5.30
N VAL A 89 7.60 -4.19 -4.16
CA VAL A 89 6.15 -4.05 -4.04
C VAL A 89 5.72 -2.59 -3.92
N TYR A 90 6.48 -1.80 -3.17
CA TYR A 90 6.06 -0.43 -2.88
C TYR A 90 5.82 0.43 -4.12
N PRO A 91 6.73 0.46 -5.10
CA PRO A 91 6.50 1.31 -6.28
C PRO A 91 5.25 0.91 -7.03
N GLN A 92 4.95 -0.36 -7.09
CA GLN A 92 3.77 -0.84 -7.80
C GLN A 92 2.49 -0.44 -7.10
N ILE A 93 2.50 -0.47 -5.78
CA ILE A 93 1.34 -0.06 -5.00
C ILE A 93 1.14 1.44 -5.10
N MET A 94 2.22 2.20 -5.04
CA MET A 94 2.13 3.65 -5.18
C MET A 94 1.56 4.04 -6.54
N ASP A 95 2.00 3.35 -7.59
CA ASP A 95 1.49 3.62 -8.93
C ASP A 95 0.00 3.34 -9.01
N LEU A 96 -0.43 2.23 -8.44
CA LEU A 96 -1.84 1.87 -8.45
C LEU A 96 -2.68 2.92 -7.72
N TRP A 97 -2.21 3.33 -6.55
CA TRP A 97 -2.94 4.31 -5.76
C TRP A 97 -3.03 5.65 -6.47
N ALA A 98 -1.92 6.10 -7.04
CA ALA A 98 -1.90 7.37 -7.75
C ALA A 98 -2.88 7.36 -8.91
N LYS A 99 -2.93 6.26 -9.64
CA LYS A 99 -3.86 6.15 -10.76
C LYS A 99 -5.31 6.17 -10.29
N SER A 100 -5.56 5.59 -9.12
CA SER A 100 -6.92 5.55 -8.60
C SER A 100 -7.42 6.93 -8.21
N LEU A 101 -6.51 7.84 -7.94
CA LEU A 101 -6.87 9.22 -7.62
C LEU A 101 -7.02 10.08 -8.86
N GLY A 102 -6.68 9.54 -10.03
CA GLY A 102 -6.74 10.32 -11.25
C GLY A 102 -5.67 11.37 -11.36
N THR A 103 -4.57 11.21 -10.61
CA THR A 103 -3.53 12.23 -10.60
C THR A 103 -2.91 12.44 -11.97
N THR A 104 -2.95 11.40 -12.81
CA THR A 104 -2.44 11.56 -14.16
C THR A 104 -3.23 12.56 -14.96
N VAL A 105 -4.46 12.80 -14.56
CA VAL A 105 -5.30 13.76 -15.27
C VAL A 105 -4.74 15.17 -15.10
N GLU A 106 -4.28 15.48 -13.93
CA GLU A 106 -3.74 16.81 -13.70
C GLU A 106 -2.48 17.04 -14.49
N ILE A 107 -1.70 16.01 -14.67
CA ILE A 107 -0.46 16.15 -15.39
C ILE A 107 -0.71 16.61 -16.80
N LYS A 108 -1.79 16.14 -17.38
CA LYS A 108 -2.05 16.42 -18.77
C LYS A 108 -2.31 17.87 -19.05
N LYS A 109 -2.91 18.56 -18.12
CA LYS A 109 -3.25 19.92 -18.40
C LYS A 109 -2.10 20.86 -18.22
N ALA A 110 -1.05 20.37 -17.71
CA ALA A 110 0.13 21.21 -17.55
C ALA A 110 0.67 21.66 -18.89
#